data_3da0042467f1380b39c1adb38c4bba1b
#
_entry.id   3da0042467f1380b39c1adb38c4bba1b
#
_cell.length_a   1.000
_cell.length_b   1.000
_cell.length_c   1.000
_cell.angle_alpha   90.00
_cell.angle_beta   90.00
_cell.angle_gamma   90.00
#
_symmetry.space_group_name_H-M   'P 1'
#
loop_
_entity.id
_entity.type
_entity.pdbx_description
1 polymer ?
#
loop_
_entity_poly.entity_id
_entity_poly.type
_entity_poly.pdbx_seq_one_letter_code
_entity_poly.pdbx_strand_id
1 'polypeptide(L)'
;TVAVLTQYNARSLNEHLSSSKWWNFGRKQGGLFLFTPTVTADNSDWYRGTADAMYQNIDFLKRRHEPYVIISSGDCVYKLDFNRVLDFHIEKKSDITVVCKDMMYNDDVSRFGVVRMDDESRITEFDEKPIEASSNTISTGIYVIRRRQLIELLEAAAEENRFDFVNDILVRYKNVKKIYGYKINSYWNNIADIDAYSVSYTHLTLPTNSRV
;
A
#
# COMPACT_ATOMS: atom_id res chain seq x y z
N THR A 1 5.72 3.86 -13.56
CA THR A 1 5.69 2.39 -13.67
C THR A 1 4.83 1.82 -12.57
N VAL A 2 3.99 0.82 -12.89
CA VAL A 2 3.15 0.12 -11.90
C VAL A 2 3.48 -1.38 -11.95
N ALA A 3 3.63 -1.98 -10.77
CA ALA A 3 3.79 -3.41 -10.57
C ALA A 3 2.59 -3.93 -9.76
N VAL A 4 1.91 -4.94 -10.23
CA VAL A 4 0.80 -5.59 -9.54
C VAL A 4 1.24 -6.99 -9.15
N LEU A 5 1.24 -7.25 -7.84
CA LEU A 5 1.55 -8.56 -7.28
C LEU A 5 0.23 -9.31 -7.06
N THR A 6 0.04 -10.43 -7.75
CA THR A 6 -1.20 -11.20 -7.74
C THR A 6 -0.95 -12.62 -7.26
N GLN A 7 -1.92 -13.24 -6.61
CA GLN A 7 -1.80 -14.60 -6.11
C GLN A 7 -3.04 -15.43 -6.40
N TYR A 8 -4.14 -15.19 -5.68
CA TYR A 8 -5.39 -15.93 -5.87
C TYR A 8 -6.15 -15.45 -7.10
N ASN A 9 -6.76 -16.36 -7.84
CA ASN A 9 -7.55 -16.08 -9.05
C ASN A 9 -6.84 -15.15 -10.06
N ALA A 10 -5.50 -15.23 -10.08
CA ALA A 10 -4.65 -14.33 -10.86
C ALA A 10 -4.98 -14.33 -12.36
N ARG A 11 -5.48 -15.46 -12.89
CA ARG A 11 -5.75 -15.59 -14.34
C ARG A 11 -6.75 -14.53 -14.82
N SER A 12 -7.92 -14.44 -14.20
CA SER A 12 -8.96 -13.48 -14.58
C SER A 12 -8.48 -12.03 -14.42
N LEU A 13 -7.79 -11.74 -13.31
CA LEU A 13 -7.22 -10.41 -13.07
C LEU A 13 -6.12 -10.08 -14.09
N ASN A 14 -5.25 -11.02 -14.40
CA ASN A 14 -4.19 -10.82 -15.39
C ASN A 14 -4.75 -10.62 -16.80
N GLU A 15 -5.79 -11.38 -17.19
CA GLU A 15 -6.50 -11.18 -18.45
C GLU A 15 -7.12 -9.77 -18.53
N HIS A 16 -7.75 -9.30 -17.44
CA HIS A 16 -8.32 -7.95 -17.36
C HIS A 16 -7.24 -6.86 -17.46
N LEU A 17 -6.12 -7.04 -16.78
CA LEU A 17 -5.02 -6.07 -16.75
C LEU A 17 -4.09 -6.15 -17.96
N SER A 18 -4.12 -7.22 -18.74
CA SER A 18 -3.21 -7.46 -19.89
C SER A 18 -3.34 -6.40 -20.99
N SER A 19 -4.50 -5.79 -21.13
CA SER A 19 -4.73 -4.72 -22.10
C SER A 19 -4.20 -3.38 -21.59
N SER A 20 -2.92 -3.09 -21.83
CA SER A 20 -2.29 -1.81 -21.46
C SER A 20 -2.99 -0.58 -22.06
N LYS A 21 -3.76 -0.77 -23.12
CA LYS A 21 -4.49 0.28 -23.83
C LYS A 21 -5.59 0.93 -22.97
N TRP A 22 -6.28 0.14 -22.14
CA TRP A 22 -7.34 0.62 -21.24
C TRP A 22 -6.81 1.44 -20.07
N TRP A 23 -5.57 1.19 -19.65
CA TRP A 23 -4.95 1.78 -18.47
C TRP A 23 -3.98 2.92 -18.80
N ASN A 24 -3.92 3.34 -20.08
CA ASN A 24 -3.01 4.41 -20.55
C ASN A 24 -1.52 4.15 -20.25
N PHE A 25 -1.11 2.88 -20.16
CA PHE A 25 0.28 2.50 -19.95
C PHE A 25 1.07 2.24 -21.25
N GLY A 26 0.50 2.54 -22.41
CA GLY A 26 1.12 2.34 -23.74
C GLY A 26 2.22 3.34 -24.10
N ARG A 27 2.77 4.08 -23.14
CA ARG A 27 3.83 5.07 -23.37
C ARG A 27 5.21 4.39 -23.46
N LYS A 28 6.17 5.04 -24.14
CA LYS A 28 7.55 4.55 -24.29
C LYS A 28 8.30 4.36 -22.96
N GLN A 29 7.90 5.08 -21.91
CA GLN A 29 8.49 4.97 -20.57
C GLN A 29 7.40 4.60 -19.57
N GLY A 30 7.71 3.70 -18.64
CA GLY A 30 6.77 3.16 -17.67
C GLY A 30 6.21 1.80 -18.11
N GLY A 31 5.02 1.47 -17.65
CA GLY A 31 4.31 0.23 -17.99
C GLY A 31 3.58 -0.35 -16.80
N LEU A 32 2.72 -1.33 -17.11
CA LEU A 32 2.06 -2.20 -16.15
C LEU A 32 2.74 -3.56 -16.19
N PHE A 33 3.21 -4.02 -15.04
CA PHE A 33 3.88 -5.30 -14.87
C PHE A 33 3.06 -6.17 -13.91
N LEU A 34 2.80 -7.39 -14.30
CA LEU A 34 2.02 -8.36 -13.51
C LEU A 34 2.97 -9.45 -13.04
N PHE A 35 2.96 -9.68 -11.72
CA PHE A 35 3.79 -10.68 -11.08
C PHE A 35 2.90 -11.69 -10.34
N THR A 36 3.14 -12.95 -10.60
CA THR A 36 2.55 -14.10 -9.90
C THR A 36 3.65 -14.85 -9.17
N PRO A 37 3.33 -15.61 -8.13
CA PRO A 37 4.29 -16.51 -7.51
C PRO A 37 4.93 -17.40 -8.55
N THR A 38 6.24 -17.57 -8.49
CA THR A 38 7.00 -18.40 -9.42
C THR A 38 7.73 -19.47 -8.63
N VAL A 39 7.58 -20.71 -9.05
CA VAL A 39 8.36 -21.83 -8.49
C VAL A 39 9.81 -21.65 -8.90
N THR A 40 10.69 -21.60 -7.91
CA THR A 40 12.16 -21.58 -8.09
C THR A 40 12.78 -22.76 -7.35
N ALA A 41 14.09 -22.97 -7.49
CA ALA A 41 14.79 -24.01 -6.76
C ALA A 41 14.71 -23.84 -5.24
N ASP A 42 14.62 -22.59 -4.79
CA ASP A 42 14.62 -22.21 -3.37
C ASP A 42 13.21 -21.94 -2.83
N ASN A 43 12.22 -21.82 -3.69
CA ASN A 43 10.83 -21.54 -3.28
C ASN A 43 9.85 -22.24 -4.22
N SER A 44 9.12 -23.19 -3.64
CA SER A 44 8.06 -23.94 -4.33
C SER A 44 6.66 -23.43 -4.00
N ASP A 45 6.55 -22.42 -3.13
CA ASP A 45 5.31 -22.01 -2.50
C ASP A 45 4.80 -20.66 -3.03
N TRP A 46 3.59 -20.37 -2.64
CA TRP A 46 2.93 -19.10 -2.80
C TRP A 46 3.66 -18.00 -2.01
N TYR A 47 3.34 -16.72 -2.26
CA TYR A 47 3.83 -15.65 -1.40
C TYR A 47 3.35 -15.87 0.03
N ARG A 48 4.29 -15.92 0.97
CA ARG A 48 4.03 -16.17 2.39
C ARG A 48 3.50 -14.94 3.14
N GLY A 49 3.60 -13.77 2.50
CA GLY A 49 3.13 -12.49 3.02
C GLY A 49 3.46 -11.34 2.09
N THR A 50 3.08 -10.15 2.49
CA THR A 50 3.20 -8.93 1.65
C THR A 50 4.66 -8.51 1.43
N ALA A 51 5.54 -8.68 2.42
CA ALA A 51 6.98 -8.46 2.26
C ALA A 51 7.63 -9.52 1.38
N ASP A 52 7.23 -10.79 1.53
CA ASP A 52 7.72 -11.88 0.70
C ASP A 52 7.35 -11.69 -0.78
N ALA A 53 6.12 -11.25 -1.06
CA ALA A 53 5.69 -10.95 -2.42
C ALA A 53 6.56 -9.87 -3.09
N MET A 54 6.92 -8.83 -2.34
CA MET A 54 7.83 -7.81 -2.84
C MET A 54 9.26 -8.31 -2.98
N TYR A 55 9.74 -9.13 -2.03
CA TYR A 55 11.08 -9.68 -2.04
C TYR A 55 11.31 -10.65 -3.20
N GLN A 56 10.36 -11.55 -3.48
CA GLN A 56 10.47 -12.46 -4.64
C GLN A 56 10.55 -11.71 -5.98
N ASN A 57 10.11 -10.45 -6.02
CA ASN A 57 10.18 -9.58 -7.19
C ASN A 57 11.20 -8.43 -7.03
N ILE A 58 12.17 -8.59 -6.13
CA ILE A 58 13.13 -7.52 -5.76
C ILE A 58 13.97 -7.04 -6.94
N ASP A 59 14.26 -7.90 -7.88
CA ASP A 59 15.02 -7.57 -9.10
C ASP A 59 14.31 -6.51 -9.93
N PHE A 60 12.98 -6.49 -9.92
CA PHE A 60 12.21 -5.43 -10.55
C PHE A 60 12.52 -4.08 -9.89
N LEU A 61 12.56 -4.01 -8.56
CA LEU A 61 12.92 -2.79 -7.82
C LEU A 61 14.38 -2.39 -8.07
N LYS A 62 15.30 -3.36 -8.09
CA LYS A 62 16.74 -3.12 -8.32
C LYS A 62 17.03 -2.53 -9.69
N ARG A 63 16.28 -2.94 -10.72
CA ARG A 63 16.43 -2.46 -12.11
C ARG A 63 15.80 -1.08 -12.37
N ARG A 64 15.09 -0.50 -11.38
CA ARG A 64 14.45 0.82 -11.53
C ARG A 64 15.37 1.95 -11.07
N HIS A 65 15.08 3.14 -11.58
CA HIS A 65 15.85 4.35 -11.28
C HIS A 65 15.06 5.36 -10.43
N GLU A 66 13.74 5.19 -10.36
CA GLU A 66 12.87 6.05 -9.56
C GLU A 66 13.30 6.00 -8.09
N PRO A 67 13.46 7.16 -7.41
CA PRO A 67 14.01 7.20 -6.06
C PRO A 67 13.02 6.72 -5.00
N TYR A 68 11.71 6.81 -5.27
CA TYR A 68 10.64 6.47 -4.34
C TYR A 68 9.75 5.37 -4.89
N VAL A 69 9.17 4.60 -3.98
CA VAL A 69 8.18 3.57 -4.25
C VAL A 69 6.93 3.90 -3.44
N ILE A 70 5.79 3.78 -4.11
CA ILE A 70 4.48 3.80 -3.46
C ILE A 70 3.99 2.37 -3.42
N ILE A 71 3.70 1.89 -2.22
CA ILE A 71 3.08 0.59 -1.98
C ILE A 71 1.60 0.87 -1.71
N SER A 72 0.71 0.17 -2.37
CA SER A 72 -0.74 0.30 -2.15
C SER A 72 -1.39 -1.06 -2.08
N SER A 73 -2.25 -1.25 -1.08
CA SER A 73 -3.17 -2.39 -1.04
C SER A 73 -4.12 -2.35 -2.23
N GLY A 74 -4.50 -3.52 -2.73
CA GLY A 74 -5.42 -3.68 -3.86
C GLY A 74 -6.89 -3.82 -3.48
N ASP A 75 -7.20 -3.77 -2.18
CA ASP A 75 -8.54 -3.97 -1.63
C ASP A 75 -9.24 -2.67 -1.21
N CYS A 76 -8.74 -1.53 -1.67
CA CYS A 76 -9.32 -0.24 -1.33
C CYS A 76 -9.50 0.66 -2.56
N VAL A 77 -10.48 1.55 -2.45
CA VAL A 77 -10.81 2.56 -3.45
C VAL A 77 -10.66 3.93 -2.82
N TYR A 78 -9.97 4.83 -3.50
CA TYR A 78 -9.64 6.13 -2.93
C TYR A 78 -9.43 7.22 -3.99
N LYS A 79 -9.54 8.46 -3.53
CA LYS A 79 -9.15 9.64 -4.30
C LYS A 79 -7.96 10.30 -3.58
N LEU A 80 -6.76 10.15 -4.14
CA LEU A 80 -5.52 10.61 -3.53
C LEU A 80 -4.61 11.25 -4.56
N ASP A 81 -4.06 12.42 -4.23
CA ASP A 81 -2.96 13.02 -4.96
C ASP A 81 -1.62 12.54 -4.37
N PHE A 82 -1.00 11.62 -5.05
CA PHE A 82 0.29 11.05 -4.63
C PHE A 82 1.43 12.06 -4.61
N ASN A 83 1.37 13.15 -5.39
CA ASN A 83 2.41 14.18 -5.36
C ASN A 83 2.42 14.85 -3.98
N ARG A 84 1.25 15.17 -3.43
CA ARG A 84 1.16 15.77 -2.08
C ARG A 84 1.71 14.86 -0.99
N VAL A 85 1.47 13.54 -1.10
CA VAL A 85 2.03 12.57 -0.15
C VAL A 85 3.55 12.51 -0.27
N LEU A 86 4.06 12.55 -1.51
CA LEU A 86 5.49 12.54 -1.77
C LEU A 86 6.17 13.84 -1.28
N ASP A 87 5.56 14.99 -1.52
CA ASP A 87 6.06 16.29 -1.03
C ASP A 87 6.15 16.28 0.51
N PHE A 88 5.11 15.80 1.20
CA PHE A 88 5.12 15.62 2.65
C PHE A 88 6.24 14.66 3.09
N HIS A 89 6.42 13.52 2.40
CA HIS A 89 7.48 12.56 2.69
C HIS A 89 8.87 13.20 2.62
N ILE A 90 9.09 14.03 1.60
CA ILE A 90 10.37 14.73 1.40
C ILE A 90 10.56 15.83 2.45
N GLU A 91 9.54 16.65 2.72
CA GLU A 91 9.56 17.73 3.70
C GLU A 91 9.88 17.22 5.10
N LYS A 92 9.18 16.17 5.54
CA LYS A 92 9.41 15.52 6.84
C LYS A 92 10.73 14.74 6.91
N LYS A 93 11.42 14.56 5.79
CA LYS A 93 12.60 13.67 5.69
C LYS A 93 12.28 12.29 6.26
N SER A 94 11.09 11.81 5.93
CA SER A 94 10.56 10.56 6.41
C SER A 94 11.33 9.37 5.86
N ASP A 95 11.48 8.32 6.63
CA ASP A 95 11.94 7.02 6.14
C ASP A 95 10.77 6.28 5.48
N ILE A 96 9.62 6.28 6.16
CA ILE A 96 8.38 5.70 5.65
C ILE A 96 7.24 6.67 5.95
N THR A 97 6.42 6.97 4.96
CA THR A 97 5.16 7.72 5.16
C THR A 97 4.00 6.77 4.99
N VAL A 98 3.13 6.73 5.99
CA VAL A 98 1.88 5.97 6.00
C VAL A 98 0.73 6.92 5.70
N VAL A 99 -0.08 6.60 4.71
CA VAL A 99 -1.32 7.36 4.48
C VAL A 99 -2.36 6.90 5.48
N CYS A 100 -2.91 7.85 6.24
CA CYS A 100 -3.82 7.60 7.34
C CYS A 100 -5.17 8.29 7.12
N LYS A 101 -6.21 7.75 7.74
CA LYS A 101 -7.55 8.33 7.72
C LYS A 101 -8.17 8.23 9.11
N ASP A 102 -8.81 9.32 9.53
CA ASP A 102 -9.63 9.31 10.74
C ASP A 102 -11.00 8.70 10.39
N MET A 103 -11.36 7.65 11.09
CA MET A 103 -12.66 6.98 10.99
C MET A 103 -13.64 7.60 11.99
N MET A 104 -14.94 7.42 11.76
CA MET A 104 -15.94 7.88 12.72
C MET A 104 -15.88 7.04 14.00
N TYR A 105 -16.32 7.62 15.10
CA TYR A 105 -16.24 6.99 16.44
C TYR A 105 -16.90 5.60 16.51
N ASN A 106 -17.93 5.38 15.70
CA ASN A 106 -18.69 4.13 15.68
C ASN A 106 -18.22 3.13 14.61
N ASP A 107 -17.20 3.48 13.82
CA ASP A 107 -16.69 2.58 12.79
C ASP A 107 -15.83 1.48 13.42
N ASP A 108 -15.97 0.25 12.92
CA ASP A 108 -15.11 -0.85 13.31
C ASP A 108 -13.74 -0.71 12.65
N VAL A 109 -12.75 -0.33 13.42
CA VAL A 109 -11.36 -0.18 13.00
C VAL A 109 -10.50 -1.41 13.26
N SER A 110 -11.04 -2.46 13.89
CA SER A 110 -10.29 -3.66 14.30
C SER A 110 -9.70 -4.45 13.12
N ARG A 111 -10.20 -4.21 11.91
CA ARG A 111 -9.70 -4.85 10.67
C ARG A 111 -8.49 -4.16 10.05
N PHE A 112 -8.10 -3.01 10.58
CA PHE A 112 -7.06 -2.15 10.02
C PHE A 112 -5.87 -2.00 10.97
N GLY A 113 -4.75 -1.56 10.45
CA GLY A 113 -3.68 -1.05 11.28
C GLY A 113 -4.11 0.28 11.91
N VAL A 114 -4.13 0.34 13.24
CA VAL A 114 -4.49 1.53 14.00
C VAL A 114 -3.22 2.29 14.37
N VAL A 115 -3.23 3.60 14.18
CA VAL A 115 -2.05 4.44 14.42
C VAL A 115 -2.36 5.58 15.40
N ARG A 116 -1.36 5.92 16.21
CA ARG A 116 -1.35 7.14 17.00
C ARG A 116 -0.17 8.01 16.57
N MET A 117 -0.38 9.30 16.46
CA MET A 117 0.61 10.26 16.01
C MET A 117 0.75 11.41 17.02
N ASP A 118 1.95 11.97 17.10
CA ASP A 118 2.18 13.22 17.80
C ASP A 118 1.77 14.45 16.97
N ASP A 119 1.96 15.64 17.53
CA ASP A 119 1.59 16.94 16.92
C ASP A 119 2.39 17.20 15.62
N GLU A 120 3.54 16.56 15.45
CA GLU A 120 4.35 16.64 14.23
C GLU A 120 3.99 15.61 13.17
N SER A 121 2.94 14.81 13.43
CA SER A 121 2.48 13.70 12.60
C SER A 121 3.44 12.49 12.59
N ARG A 122 4.35 12.38 13.55
CA ARG A 122 5.18 11.20 13.71
C ARG A 122 4.35 10.08 14.33
N ILE A 123 4.43 8.89 13.77
CA ILE A 123 3.73 7.72 14.31
C ILE A 123 4.48 7.26 15.57
N THR A 124 3.78 7.31 16.70
CA THR A 124 4.24 6.88 18.02
C THR A 124 3.81 5.47 18.35
N GLU A 125 2.60 5.10 17.92
CA GLU A 125 2.05 3.75 18.08
C GLU A 125 1.49 3.25 16.74
N PHE A 126 1.69 1.98 16.47
CA PHE A 126 1.14 1.27 15.32
C PHE A 126 0.76 -0.13 15.76
N ASP A 127 -0.52 -0.45 15.74
CA ASP A 127 -1.07 -1.72 16.16
C ASP A 127 -1.83 -2.34 14.97
N GLU A 128 -1.34 -3.48 14.48
CA GLU A 128 -1.97 -4.17 13.35
C GLU A 128 -3.17 -5.00 13.85
N LYS A 129 -4.36 -4.64 13.40
CA LYS A 129 -5.62 -5.32 13.70
C LYS A 129 -5.83 -5.58 15.19
N PRO A 130 -5.81 -4.54 16.03
CA PRO A 130 -5.93 -4.71 17.48
C PRO A 130 -7.34 -5.17 17.86
N ILE A 131 -7.44 -5.97 18.94
CA ILE A 131 -8.72 -6.35 19.55
C ILE A 131 -9.41 -5.11 20.14
N GLU A 132 -8.63 -4.25 20.79
CA GLU A 132 -9.08 -2.96 21.33
C GLU A 132 -8.26 -1.86 20.67
N ALA A 133 -8.93 -0.99 19.94
CA ALA A 133 -8.28 0.09 19.21
C ALA A 133 -7.91 1.26 20.15
N SER A 134 -6.66 1.68 20.10
CA SER A 134 -6.14 2.81 20.88
C SER A 134 -6.48 4.18 20.26
N SER A 135 -6.96 4.20 19.02
CA SER A 135 -7.24 5.39 18.22
C SER A 135 -8.26 5.08 17.12
N ASN A 136 -8.91 6.11 16.59
CA ASN A 136 -9.75 5.99 15.39
C ASN A 136 -9.00 6.33 14.09
N THR A 137 -7.71 6.61 14.16
CA THR A 137 -6.89 6.85 12.98
C THR A 137 -6.35 5.52 12.47
N ILE A 138 -6.65 5.19 11.23
CA ILE A 138 -6.22 3.95 10.59
C ILE A 138 -5.16 4.18 9.52
N SER A 139 -4.35 3.15 9.28
CA SER A 139 -3.54 3.02 8.08
C SER A 139 -4.43 2.60 6.90
N THR A 140 -4.34 3.32 5.80
CA THR A 140 -5.12 3.02 4.59
C THR A 140 -4.50 1.94 3.70
N GLY A 141 -3.39 1.34 4.13
CA GLY A 141 -2.64 0.38 3.31
C GLY A 141 -1.83 1.02 2.18
N ILE A 142 -1.57 2.33 2.29
CA ILE A 142 -0.79 3.08 1.29
C ILE A 142 0.46 3.65 1.97
N TYR A 143 1.63 3.38 1.39
CA TYR A 143 2.92 3.75 1.96
C TYR A 143 3.83 4.38 0.91
N VAL A 144 4.64 5.35 1.33
CA VAL A 144 5.73 5.93 0.53
C VAL A 144 7.05 5.66 1.21
N ILE A 145 8.02 5.14 0.46
CA ILE A 145 9.35 4.78 0.96
C ILE A 145 10.40 5.01 -0.12
N ARG A 146 11.63 5.31 0.28
CA ARG A 146 12.75 5.36 -0.66
C ARG A 146 13.07 3.96 -1.18
N ARG A 147 13.21 3.82 -2.51
CA ARG A 147 13.44 2.54 -3.16
C ARG A 147 14.62 1.76 -2.58
N ARG A 148 15.75 2.41 -2.35
CA ARG A 148 16.93 1.76 -1.75
C ARG A 148 16.64 1.22 -0.36
N GLN A 149 15.98 2.01 0.46
CA GLN A 149 15.61 1.61 1.82
C GLN A 149 14.61 0.45 1.83
N LEU A 150 13.64 0.45 0.89
CA LEU A 150 12.73 -0.68 0.75
C LEU A 150 13.48 -1.96 0.42
N ILE A 151 14.44 -1.92 -0.52
CA ILE A 151 15.26 -3.07 -0.89
C ILE A 151 16.01 -3.60 0.35
N GLU A 152 16.71 -2.74 1.09
CA GLU A 152 17.45 -3.10 2.30
C GLU A 152 16.55 -3.76 3.37
N LEU A 153 15.35 -3.21 3.58
CA LEU A 153 14.40 -3.75 4.55
C LEU A 153 13.82 -5.10 4.13
N LEU A 154 13.55 -5.28 2.83
CA LEU A 154 13.06 -6.55 2.29
C LEU A 154 14.12 -7.64 2.34
N GLU A 155 15.39 -7.33 2.04
CA GLU A 155 16.51 -8.25 2.14
C GLU A 155 16.73 -8.69 3.60
N ALA A 156 16.75 -7.75 4.53
CA ALA A 156 16.90 -8.05 5.96
C ALA A 156 15.70 -8.88 6.51
N ALA A 157 14.47 -8.59 6.07
CA ALA A 157 13.31 -9.37 6.47
C ALA A 157 13.36 -10.80 5.93
N ALA A 158 13.81 -10.99 4.70
CA ALA A 158 13.95 -12.31 4.09
C ALA A 158 15.01 -13.17 4.78
N GLU A 159 16.19 -12.59 5.13
CA GLU A 159 17.23 -13.27 5.88
C GLU A 159 16.75 -13.76 7.26
N GLU A 160 15.83 -13.02 7.89
CA GLU A 160 15.25 -13.36 9.18
C GLU A 160 13.98 -14.24 9.06
N ASN A 161 13.59 -14.69 7.86
CA ASN A 161 12.34 -15.41 7.60
C ASN A 161 11.09 -14.66 8.05
N ARG A 162 11.01 -13.36 7.74
CA ARG A 162 9.91 -12.47 8.03
C ARG A 162 9.22 -12.08 6.74
N PHE A 163 7.90 -12.17 6.71
CA PHE A 163 7.15 -12.16 5.46
C PHE A 163 6.08 -11.07 5.37
N ASP A 164 5.70 -10.47 6.50
CA ASP A 164 4.67 -9.45 6.56
C ASP A 164 5.24 -8.04 6.56
N PHE A 165 4.78 -7.17 5.65
CA PHE A 165 5.31 -5.81 5.54
C PHE A 165 4.91 -4.93 6.73
N VAL A 166 3.71 -5.08 7.24
CA VAL A 166 3.22 -4.25 8.33
C VAL A 166 3.86 -4.67 9.65
N ASN A 167 3.73 -5.92 10.04
CA ASN A 167 4.24 -6.42 11.32
C ASN A 167 5.78 -6.44 11.35
N ASP A 168 6.39 -6.96 10.29
CA ASP A 168 7.82 -7.25 10.29
C ASP A 168 8.69 -6.05 9.87
N ILE A 169 8.08 -5.03 9.22
CA ILE A 169 8.79 -3.83 8.85
C ILE A 169 8.24 -2.60 9.58
N LEU A 170 6.96 -2.25 9.42
CA LEU A 170 6.44 -1.00 10.01
C LEU A 170 6.42 -1.04 11.53
N VAL A 171 5.78 -2.04 12.13
CA VAL A 171 5.66 -2.16 13.59
C VAL A 171 7.03 -2.35 14.23
N ARG A 172 7.86 -3.20 13.64
CA ARG A 172 9.20 -3.51 14.17
C ARG A 172 10.12 -2.30 14.17
N TYR A 173 10.14 -1.53 13.09
CA TYR A 173 11.06 -0.41 12.93
C TYR A 173 10.48 0.94 13.36
N LYS A 174 9.26 1.01 13.92
CA LYS A 174 8.59 2.26 14.30
C LYS A 174 9.42 3.15 15.23
N ASN A 175 10.20 2.56 16.14
CA ASN A 175 11.03 3.31 17.09
C ASN A 175 12.42 3.65 16.55
N VAL A 176 12.86 3.00 15.48
CA VAL A 176 14.20 3.17 14.89
C VAL A 176 14.16 4.08 13.66
N LYS A 177 13.10 3.95 12.86
CA LYS A 177 12.90 4.72 11.64
C LYS A 177 11.99 5.92 11.89
N LYS A 178 12.13 6.93 11.05
CA LYS A 178 11.25 8.11 11.04
C LYS A 178 10.01 7.77 10.22
N ILE A 179 8.97 7.29 10.91
CA ILE A 179 7.69 6.95 10.28
C ILE A 179 6.69 8.05 10.58
N TYR A 180 6.12 8.65 9.53
CA TYR A 180 5.14 9.73 9.64
C TYR A 180 3.82 9.33 9.01
N GLY A 181 2.72 9.83 9.58
CA GLY A 181 1.38 9.64 9.07
C GLY A 181 0.93 10.87 8.27
N TYR A 182 0.49 10.63 7.04
CA TYR A 182 -0.15 11.65 6.21
C TYR A 182 -1.66 11.46 6.24
N LYS A 183 -2.37 12.35 6.94
CA LYS A 183 -3.83 12.27 7.06
C LYS A 183 -4.53 12.75 5.80
N ILE A 184 -5.50 11.97 5.33
CA ILE A 184 -6.37 12.31 4.20
C ILE A 184 -7.80 12.56 4.67
N ASN A 185 -8.43 13.58 4.07
CA ASN A 185 -9.85 13.87 4.24
C ASN A 185 -10.68 13.46 3.00
N SER A 186 -9.99 13.00 1.94
CA SER A 186 -10.62 12.57 0.72
C SER A 186 -11.29 11.19 0.87
N TYR A 187 -12.08 10.81 -0.15
CA TYR A 187 -12.73 9.52 -0.17
C TYR A 187 -11.69 8.38 -0.12
N TRP A 188 -11.92 7.46 0.78
CA TRP A 188 -11.26 6.18 0.88
C TRP A 188 -12.23 5.17 1.48
N ASN A 189 -12.31 3.98 0.92
CA ASN A 189 -13.09 2.87 1.44
C ASN A 189 -12.40 1.55 1.14
N ASN A 190 -12.46 0.62 2.09
CA ASN A 190 -12.04 -0.76 1.87
C ASN A 190 -13.19 -1.53 1.22
N ILE A 191 -12.92 -2.28 0.16
CA ILE A 191 -13.92 -3.03 -0.62
C ILE A 191 -13.95 -4.52 -0.26
N ALA A 192 -13.84 -4.84 1.02
CA ALA A 192 -13.80 -6.21 1.52
C ALA A 192 -15.12 -6.98 1.36
N ASP A 193 -16.24 -6.29 1.16
CA ASP A 193 -17.56 -6.88 0.98
C ASP A 193 -18.35 -6.22 -0.17
N ILE A 194 -19.47 -6.86 -0.57
CA ILE A 194 -20.29 -6.42 -1.70
C ILE A 194 -20.93 -5.06 -1.42
N ASP A 195 -21.31 -4.80 -0.18
CA ASP A 195 -21.96 -3.53 0.19
C ASP A 195 -20.97 -2.38 0.08
N ALA A 196 -19.75 -2.54 0.61
CA ALA A 196 -18.68 -1.57 0.48
C ALA A 196 -18.28 -1.34 -0.99
N TYR A 197 -18.27 -2.41 -1.81
CA TYR A 197 -18.05 -2.30 -3.25
C TYR A 197 -19.14 -1.48 -3.93
N SER A 198 -20.40 -1.78 -3.66
CA SER A 198 -21.56 -1.07 -4.24
C SER A 198 -21.56 0.42 -3.90
N VAL A 199 -21.32 0.75 -2.62
CA VAL A 199 -21.20 2.14 -2.16
C VAL A 199 -20.04 2.85 -2.86
N SER A 200 -18.87 2.21 -2.95
CA SER A 200 -17.68 2.79 -3.60
C SER A 200 -17.92 3.03 -5.08
N TYR A 201 -18.56 2.08 -5.77
CA TYR A 201 -18.92 2.22 -7.18
C TYR A 201 -19.82 3.42 -7.40
N THR A 202 -20.86 3.59 -6.58
CA THR A 202 -21.78 4.71 -6.66
C THR A 202 -21.08 6.05 -6.44
N HIS A 203 -20.24 6.15 -5.43
CA HIS A 203 -19.50 7.38 -5.13
C HIS A 203 -18.52 7.82 -6.21
N LEU A 204 -17.89 6.86 -6.90
CA LEU A 204 -16.87 7.16 -7.92
C LEU A 204 -17.48 7.34 -9.32
N THR A 205 -18.62 6.71 -9.58
CA THR A 205 -19.23 6.69 -10.91
C THR A 205 -20.45 7.59 -11.05
N LEU A 206 -20.88 8.29 -9.97
CA LEU A 206 -21.91 9.30 -10.10
C LEU A 206 -21.46 10.31 -11.16
N PRO A 207 -22.16 10.41 -12.31
CA PRO A 207 -21.82 11.37 -13.33
C PRO A 207 -21.95 12.76 -12.69
N THR A 208 -20.90 13.54 -12.74
CA THR A 208 -21.00 14.98 -12.61
C THR A 208 -21.78 15.49 -13.83
N ASN A 209 -23.08 15.30 -13.83
CA ASN A 209 -23.97 15.99 -14.74
C ASN A 209 -24.06 17.46 -14.31
N SER A 210 -22.95 18.17 -14.46
CA SER A 210 -22.96 19.61 -14.57
C SER A 210 -22.90 19.97 -16.06
N ARG A 211 -23.99 19.72 -16.75
CA ARG A 211 -24.32 20.41 -18.00
C ARG A 211 -25.74 20.89 -17.83
N VAL A 212 -25.88 22.06 -17.33
CA VAL A 212 -26.90 23.03 -17.73
C VAL A 212 -26.13 24.26 -18.16
#